data_93ee1cf00c5e7440a8fcd49ecc8f18a9
#
_entry.id   93ee1cf00c5e7440a8fcd49ecc8f18a9
#
_cell.length_a   1.000
_cell.length_b   1.000
_cell.length_c   1.000
_cell.angle_alpha   90.00
_cell.angle_beta   90.00
_cell.angle_gamma   90.00
#
_symmetry.space_group_name_H-M   'P 1'
#
loop_
_entity.id
_entity.type
_entity.pdbx_description
1 polymer ?
#
loop_
_entity_poly.entity_id
_entity_poly.type
_entity_poly.pdbx_seq_one_letter_code
_entity_poly.pdbx_strand_id
1 'polypeptide(L)'
;MIEKINLNNILFIDIETVPEEENFKVLDDDMKQLWEQKTQYQRREEYTPEDFYDRAGIWAEFGKIICISVGYFVNKGYIRNFRVTSFFGDEKKILKDFSNLLDNHFNQAQHVLCGHNAKEFDIPYICRRMLINGIQLPNIL
;
A
#
# COMPACT_ATOMS: atom_id res chain seq x y z
N MET A 1 -16.41 -22.63 -4.01
CA MET A 1 -16.51 -21.21 -3.56
C MET A 1 -15.89 -20.25 -4.58
N ILE A 2 -14.69 -20.50 -5.06
CA ILE A 2 -13.98 -19.67 -6.10
C ILE A 2 -14.74 -19.64 -7.43
N GLU A 3 -15.43 -20.71 -7.80
CA GLU A 3 -16.23 -20.83 -9.05
C GLU A 3 -17.39 -19.80 -9.17
N LYS A 4 -17.77 -19.15 -8.05
CA LYS A 4 -18.84 -18.16 -8.01
C LYS A 4 -18.35 -16.71 -8.09
N ILE A 5 -17.03 -16.49 -8.10
CA ILE A 5 -16.45 -15.14 -8.15
C ILE A 5 -16.41 -14.68 -9.60
N ASN A 6 -17.02 -13.52 -9.88
CA ASN A 6 -16.89 -12.87 -11.17
C ASN A 6 -15.53 -12.16 -11.23
N LEU A 7 -14.64 -12.65 -12.08
CA LEU A 7 -13.29 -12.10 -12.24
C LEU A 7 -13.28 -10.60 -12.65
N ASN A 8 -14.34 -10.13 -13.30
CA ASN A 8 -14.44 -8.71 -13.66
C ASN A 8 -14.67 -7.78 -12.46
N ASN A 9 -15.03 -8.35 -11.29
CA ASN A 9 -15.25 -7.60 -10.06
C ASN A 9 -13.99 -7.58 -9.17
N ILE A 10 -12.88 -8.17 -9.62
CA ILE A 10 -11.63 -8.25 -8.85
C ILE A 10 -10.67 -7.19 -9.35
N LEU A 11 -10.15 -6.37 -8.43
CA LEU A 11 -8.97 -5.56 -8.62
C LEU A 11 -7.80 -6.23 -7.89
N PHE A 12 -6.82 -6.68 -8.65
CA PHE A 12 -5.55 -7.16 -8.10
C PHE A 12 -4.69 -5.95 -7.74
N ILE A 13 -4.04 -5.99 -6.59
CA ILE A 13 -3.20 -4.89 -6.10
C ILE A 13 -1.87 -5.42 -5.57
N ASP A 14 -0.85 -4.60 -5.70
CA ASP A 14 0.48 -4.80 -5.14
C ASP A 14 1.13 -3.43 -4.93
N ILE A 15 1.90 -3.24 -3.83
CA ILE A 15 2.57 -1.99 -3.53
C ILE A 15 4.07 -2.19 -3.36
N GLU A 16 4.83 -1.14 -3.74
CA GLU A 16 6.25 -1.03 -3.45
C GLU A 16 6.48 0.13 -2.48
N THR A 17 7.26 -0.12 -1.45
CA THR A 17 7.51 0.83 -0.37
C THR A 17 9.00 0.99 -0.10
N VAL A 18 9.37 2.16 0.39
CA VAL A 18 10.73 2.47 0.84
C VAL A 18 10.68 3.23 2.17
N PRO A 19 11.78 3.35 2.94
CA PRO A 19 11.85 4.29 4.05
C PRO A 19 11.48 5.70 3.61
N GLU A 20 10.77 6.46 4.44
CA GLU A 20 10.36 7.82 4.11
C GLU A 20 11.56 8.76 4.04
N GLU A 21 12.49 8.62 4.97
CA GLU A 21 13.78 9.32 4.98
C GLU A 21 14.92 8.40 4.54
N GLU A 22 15.96 8.98 3.98
CA GLU A 22 17.09 8.24 3.42
C GLU A 22 17.86 7.44 4.47
N ASN A 23 17.94 7.97 5.70
CA ASN A 23 18.61 7.30 6.81
C ASN A 23 18.08 7.77 8.17
N PHE A 24 18.35 7.00 9.22
CA PHE A 24 17.90 7.26 10.58
C PHE A 24 18.32 8.64 11.12
N LYS A 25 19.49 9.16 10.70
CA LYS A 25 20.05 10.41 11.26
C LYS A 25 19.25 11.64 10.89
N VAL A 26 18.57 11.61 9.74
CA VAL A 26 17.74 12.74 9.26
C VAL A 26 16.38 12.81 9.95
N LEU A 27 15.94 11.76 10.63
CA LEU A 27 14.72 11.80 11.44
C LEU A 27 14.83 12.87 12.53
N ASP A 28 13.73 13.53 12.81
CA ASP A 28 13.62 14.35 14.03
C ASP A 28 13.67 13.47 15.30
N ASP A 29 13.82 14.10 16.45
CA ASP A 29 14.04 13.38 17.71
C ASP A 29 12.79 12.59 18.14
N ASP A 30 11.58 13.09 17.85
CA ASP A 30 10.33 12.41 18.15
C ASP A 30 10.19 11.13 17.29
N MET A 31 10.49 11.22 15.99
CA MET A 31 10.46 10.08 15.09
C MET A 31 11.54 9.05 15.43
N LYS A 32 12.74 9.48 15.86
CA LYS A 32 13.78 8.56 16.34
C LYS A 32 13.31 7.78 17.57
N GLN A 33 12.68 8.48 18.53
CA GLN A 33 12.15 7.84 19.73
C GLN A 33 11.02 6.86 19.42
N LEU A 34 10.09 7.25 18.54
CA LEU A 34 9.00 6.37 18.08
C LEU A 34 9.55 5.14 17.35
N TRP A 35 10.54 5.30 16.48
CA TRP A 35 11.22 4.19 15.81
C TRP A 35 11.88 3.23 16.79
N GLU A 36 12.60 3.75 17.77
CA GLU A 36 13.26 2.95 18.80
C GLU A 36 12.26 2.12 19.59
N GLN A 37 11.16 2.75 20.07
CA GLN A 37 10.08 2.06 20.80
C GLN A 37 9.39 1.01 19.93
N LYS A 38 9.04 1.34 18.68
CA LYS A 38 8.34 0.46 17.76
C LYS A 38 9.14 -0.82 17.46
N THR A 39 10.45 -0.67 17.30
CA THR A 39 11.32 -1.76 16.84
C THR A 39 12.02 -2.52 17.95
N GLN A 40 11.92 -2.08 19.20
CA GLN A 40 12.65 -2.61 20.35
C GLN A 40 12.58 -4.16 20.43
N TYR A 41 11.39 -4.73 20.34
CA TYR A 41 11.20 -6.18 20.45
C TYR A 41 11.69 -6.95 19.22
N GLN A 42 11.69 -6.31 18.03
CA GLN A 42 12.11 -6.95 16.78
C GLN A 42 13.62 -6.89 16.57
N ARG A 43 14.26 -5.80 17.04
CA ARG A 43 15.72 -5.64 16.98
C ARG A 43 16.43 -6.62 17.92
N ARG A 44 15.77 -7.01 19.01
CA ARG A 44 16.39 -7.72 20.11
C ARG A 44 17.63 -6.93 20.58
N GLU A 45 18.67 -7.58 21.09
CA GLU A 45 19.93 -6.91 21.46
C GLU A 45 20.97 -6.93 20.32
N GLU A 46 20.56 -7.35 19.10
CA GLU A 46 21.46 -7.59 17.99
C GLU A 46 21.71 -6.35 17.10
N TYR A 47 20.72 -5.42 17.07
CA TYR A 47 20.77 -4.25 16.19
C TYR A 47 20.51 -2.97 16.94
N THR A 48 21.25 -1.91 16.58
CA THR A 48 20.91 -0.54 17.01
C THR A 48 19.66 -0.05 16.27
N PRO A 49 18.96 0.99 16.77
CA PRO A 49 17.86 1.62 16.01
C PRO A 49 18.29 2.08 14.61
N GLU A 50 19.50 2.60 14.47
CA GLU A 50 20.09 3.05 13.21
C GLU A 50 20.30 1.88 12.22
N ASP A 51 20.94 0.80 12.66
CA ASP A 51 21.21 -0.37 11.81
C ASP A 51 19.93 -1.05 11.31
N PHE A 52 18.84 -0.93 12.08
CA PHE A 52 17.55 -1.54 11.75
C PHE A 52 16.69 -0.67 10.82
N TYR A 53 17.07 0.60 10.60
CA TYR A 53 16.27 1.57 9.85
C TYR A 53 16.13 1.22 8.36
N ASP A 54 17.02 0.45 7.79
CA ASP A 54 16.89 -0.06 6.42
C ASP A 54 15.56 -0.81 6.17
N ARG A 55 14.94 -1.29 7.25
CA ARG A 55 13.62 -1.98 7.21
C ARG A 55 12.43 -1.04 7.36
N ALA A 56 12.65 0.26 7.51
CA ALA A 56 11.57 1.22 7.82
C ALA A 56 10.45 1.24 6.77
N GLY A 57 10.76 0.90 5.53
CA GLY A 57 9.78 0.81 4.44
C GLY A 57 8.61 -0.17 4.69
N ILE A 58 8.73 -1.13 5.62
CA ILE A 58 7.63 -2.06 5.94
C ILE A 58 6.60 -1.49 6.92
N TRP A 59 6.87 -0.34 7.54
CA TRP A 59 5.93 0.34 8.44
C TRP A 59 5.45 1.65 7.82
N ALA A 60 4.15 1.78 7.68
CA ALA A 60 3.53 2.94 7.04
C ALA A 60 3.82 4.28 7.76
N GLU A 61 4.17 4.23 9.03
CA GLU A 61 4.54 5.40 9.84
C GLU A 61 5.95 5.93 9.53
N PHE A 62 6.82 5.08 8.97
CA PHE A 62 8.23 5.38 8.69
C PHE A 62 8.63 5.17 7.25
N GLY A 63 7.72 4.63 6.45
CA GLY A 63 7.92 4.39 5.02
C GLY A 63 6.95 5.19 4.17
N LYS A 64 7.16 5.14 2.87
CA LYS A 64 6.27 5.71 1.84
C LYS A 64 6.07 4.76 0.68
N ILE A 65 4.94 4.91 0.00
CA ILE A 65 4.60 4.16 -1.21
C ILE A 65 5.26 4.84 -2.41
N ILE A 66 6.00 4.09 -3.20
CA ILE A 66 6.62 4.58 -4.45
C ILE A 66 5.93 4.05 -5.69
N CYS A 67 5.17 2.96 -5.57
CA CYS A 67 4.38 2.40 -6.65
C CYS A 67 3.16 1.67 -6.10
N ILE A 68 2.01 1.81 -6.79
CA ILE A 68 0.85 0.93 -6.65
C ILE A 68 0.58 0.34 -8.01
N SER A 69 0.69 -0.98 -8.15
CA SER A 69 0.34 -1.73 -9.34
C SER A 69 -1.05 -2.33 -9.19
N VAL A 70 -1.87 -2.22 -10.24
CA VAL A 70 -3.21 -2.79 -10.26
C VAL A 70 -3.42 -3.62 -11.51
N GLY A 71 -4.13 -4.75 -11.35
CA GLY A 71 -4.50 -5.64 -12.45
C GLY A 71 -6.00 -5.94 -12.41
N TYR A 72 -6.62 -6.01 -13.58
CA TYR A 72 -8.04 -6.30 -13.70
C TYR A 72 -8.39 -6.95 -15.06
N PHE A 73 -9.50 -7.68 -15.07
CA PHE A 73 -10.01 -8.29 -16.30
C PHE A 73 -10.97 -7.36 -17.04
N VAL A 74 -10.84 -7.33 -18.36
CA VAL A 74 -11.79 -6.69 -19.28
C VAL A 74 -12.22 -7.66 -20.37
N ASN A 75 -13.50 -7.65 -20.72
CA ASN A 75 -14.04 -8.45 -21.80
C ASN A 75 -14.12 -7.62 -23.08
N LYS A 76 -13.60 -8.15 -24.18
CA LYS A 76 -13.82 -7.63 -25.53
C LYS A 76 -14.53 -8.70 -26.35
N GLY A 77 -15.86 -8.63 -26.43
CA GLY A 77 -16.67 -9.70 -26.97
C GLY A 77 -16.51 -10.99 -26.15
N TYR A 78 -16.10 -12.07 -26.79
CA TYR A 78 -15.86 -13.36 -26.14
C TYR A 78 -14.45 -13.54 -25.58
N ILE A 79 -13.57 -12.55 -25.76
CA ILE A 79 -12.16 -12.63 -25.32
C ILE A 79 -12.02 -11.87 -24.01
N ARG A 80 -11.50 -12.58 -23.00
CA ARG A 80 -11.11 -11.99 -21.73
C ARG A 80 -9.65 -11.58 -21.79
N ASN A 81 -9.36 -10.31 -21.46
CA ASN A 81 -8.02 -9.75 -21.39
C ASN A 81 -7.72 -9.34 -19.95
N PHE A 82 -6.49 -9.57 -19.51
CA PHE A 82 -5.97 -9.03 -18.26
C PHE A 82 -5.18 -7.75 -18.56
N ARG A 83 -5.46 -6.68 -17.84
CA ARG A 83 -4.77 -5.41 -17.96
C ARG A 83 -4.06 -5.09 -16.66
N VAL A 84 -2.87 -4.52 -16.78
CA VAL A 84 -2.07 -4.03 -15.65
C VAL A 84 -1.73 -2.57 -15.90
N THR A 85 -1.79 -1.77 -14.85
CA THR A 85 -1.28 -0.39 -14.84
C THR A 85 -0.63 -0.11 -13.50
N SER A 86 0.28 0.87 -13.45
CA SER A 86 0.97 1.25 -12.22
C SER A 86 0.92 2.76 -12.02
N PHE A 87 0.70 3.17 -10.79
CA PHE A 87 0.82 4.56 -10.33
C PHE A 87 2.17 4.70 -9.65
N PHE A 88 2.99 5.66 -10.07
CA PHE A 88 4.35 5.89 -9.55
C PHE A 88 4.69 7.38 -9.52
N GLY A 89 5.72 7.75 -8.75
CA GLY A 89 6.19 9.11 -8.59
C GLY A 89 5.92 9.69 -7.20
N ASP A 90 5.33 10.88 -7.11
CA ASP A 90 4.97 11.52 -5.84
C ASP A 90 3.89 10.73 -5.10
N GLU A 91 4.11 10.39 -3.82
CA GLU A 91 3.20 9.53 -3.06
C GLU A 91 1.78 10.07 -2.99
N LYS A 92 1.64 11.38 -2.73
CA LYS A 92 0.31 12.00 -2.63
C LYS A 92 -0.46 11.92 -3.94
N LYS A 93 0.24 12.01 -5.07
CA LYS A 93 -0.33 11.82 -6.39
C LYS A 93 -0.71 10.36 -6.63
N ILE A 94 0.17 9.41 -6.30
CA ILE A 94 -0.10 7.97 -6.38
C ILE A 94 -1.40 7.62 -5.64
N LEU A 95 -1.49 8.05 -4.38
CA LEU A 95 -2.64 7.76 -3.51
C LEU A 95 -3.94 8.39 -4.02
N LYS A 96 -3.88 9.62 -4.55
CA LYS A 96 -5.05 10.28 -5.16
C LYS A 96 -5.52 9.57 -6.43
N ASP A 97 -4.59 9.21 -7.32
CA ASP A 97 -4.91 8.54 -8.57
C ASP A 97 -5.51 7.15 -8.29
N PHE A 98 -4.96 6.42 -7.31
CA PHE A 98 -5.50 5.14 -6.85
C PHE A 98 -6.89 5.29 -6.20
N SER A 99 -7.09 6.29 -5.32
CA SER A 99 -8.40 6.61 -4.74
C SER A 99 -9.45 6.87 -5.82
N ASN A 100 -9.10 7.69 -6.82
CA ASN A 100 -9.98 7.98 -7.96
C ASN A 100 -10.33 6.72 -8.77
N LEU A 101 -9.38 5.81 -8.97
CA LEU A 101 -9.64 4.52 -9.61
C LEU A 101 -10.69 3.72 -8.83
N LEU A 102 -10.52 3.62 -7.51
CA LEU A 102 -11.44 2.86 -6.65
C LEU A 102 -12.85 3.48 -6.66
N ASP A 103 -12.95 4.80 -6.45
CA ASP A 103 -14.23 5.50 -6.39
C ASP A 103 -15.00 5.50 -7.71
N ASN A 104 -14.30 5.52 -8.84
CA ASN A 104 -14.95 5.56 -10.15
C ASN A 104 -15.26 4.18 -10.74
N HIS A 105 -14.49 3.14 -10.38
CA HIS A 105 -14.57 1.84 -11.07
C HIS A 105 -14.77 0.64 -10.16
N PHE A 106 -14.43 0.75 -8.85
CA PHE A 106 -14.49 -0.36 -7.90
C PHE A 106 -15.27 -0.02 -6.63
N ASN A 107 -16.37 0.73 -6.76
CA ASN A 107 -17.17 1.26 -5.66
C ASN A 107 -18.47 0.48 -5.38
N GLN A 108 -18.70 -0.67 -6.03
CA GLN A 108 -19.89 -1.48 -5.85
C GLN A 108 -19.67 -2.60 -4.82
N ALA A 109 -20.74 -3.02 -4.15
CA ALA A 109 -20.69 -4.04 -3.09
C ALA A 109 -20.12 -5.41 -3.54
N GLN A 110 -20.17 -5.71 -4.84
CA GLN A 110 -19.62 -6.95 -5.39
C GLN A 110 -18.13 -6.85 -5.74
N HIS A 111 -17.53 -5.66 -5.71
CA HIS A 111 -16.11 -5.48 -6.00
C HIS A 111 -15.27 -5.97 -4.83
N VAL A 112 -14.14 -6.58 -5.13
CA VAL A 112 -13.18 -7.10 -4.15
C VAL A 112 -11.77 -6.78 -4.55
N LEU A 113 -10.92 -6.54 -3.55
CA LEU A 113 -9.48 -6.40 -3.71
C LEU A 113 -8.80 -7.75 -3.52
N CYS A 114 -7.78 -8.03 -4.30
CA CYS A 114 -7.00 -9.26 -4.24
C CYS A 114 -5.50 -8.93 -4.37
N GLY A 115 -4.67 -9.48 -3.50
CA GLY A 115 -3.22 -9.34 -3.54
C GLY A 115 -2.56 -10.38 -2.66
N HIS A 116 -1.25 -10.54 -2.77
CA HIS A 116 -0.48 -11.42 -1.91
C HIS A 116 -0.37 -10.78 -0.51
N ASN A 117 -0.96 -11.43 0.50
CA ASN A 117 -1.03 -10.91 1.86
C ASN A 117 -1.63 -9.49 1.99
N ALA A 118 -2.39 -9.05 0.99
CA ALA A 118 -2.85 -7.66 0.88
C ALA A 118 -3.73 -7.21 2.05
N LYS A 119 -4.49 -8.12 2.67
CA LYS A 119 -5.31 -7.83 3.84
C LYS A 119 -4.48 -7.42 5.05
N GLU A 120 -3.31 -8.02 5.24
CA GLU A 120 -2.45 -7.77 6.40
C GLU A 120 -1.37 -6.71 6.14
N PHE A 121 -1.02 -6.47 4.87
CA PHE A 121 0.04 -5.54 4.52
C PHE A 121 -0.44 -4.39 3.61
N ASP A 122 -0.72 -4.62 2.32
CA ASP A 122 -0.97 -3.56 1.33
C ASP A 122 -2.13 -2.65 1.71
N ILE A 123 -3.30 -3.23 2.03
CA ILE A 123 -4.50 -2.45 2.35
C ILE A 123 -4.31 -1.61 3.61
N PRO A 124 -3.87 -2.15 4.76
CA PRO A 124 -3.59 -1.35 5.94
C PRO A 124 -2.50 -0.29 5.73
N TYR A 125 -1.50 -0.59 4.91
CA TYR A 125 -0.42 0.36 4.57
C TYR A 125 -0.98 1.53 3.76
N ILE A 126 -1.71 1.26 2.68
CA ILE A 126 -2.37 2.29 1.85
C ILE A 126 -3.29 3.17 2.70
N CYS A 127 -4.13 2.55 3.54
CA CYS A 127 -5.05 3.30 4.40
C CYS A 127 -4.31 4.27 5.33
N ARG A 128 -3.24 3.82 6.01
CA ARG A 128 -2.44 4.69 6.88
C ARG A 128 -1.77 5.81 6.10
N ARG A 129 -1.18 5.51 4.93
CA ARG A 129 -0.55 6.54 4.11
C ARG A 129 -1.56 7.55 3.55
N MET A 130 -2.78 7.12 3.20
CA MET A 130 -3.85 8.04 2.83
C MET A 130 -4.18 9.00 3.98
N LEU A 131 -4.34 8.48 5.21
CA LEU A 131 -4.61 9.31 6.39
C LEU A 131 -3.47 10.31 6.67
N ILE A 132 -2.21 9.85 6.61
CA ILE A 132 -1.03 10.71 6.79
C ILE A 132 -1.00 11.83 5.73
N ASN A 133 -1.38 11.53 4.49
CA ASN A 133 -1.43 12.49 3.39
C ASN A 133 -2.72 13.33 3.35
N GLY A 134 -3.65 13.16 4.29
CA GLY A 134 -4.92 13.88 4.35
C GLY A 134 -5.87 13.53 3.20
N ILE A 135 -5.85 12.28 2.75
CA ILE A 135 -6.70 11.74 1.67
C ILE A 135 -7.81 10.90 2.30
N GLN A 136 -9.05 11.16 1.89
CA GLN A 136 -10.21 10.37 2.34
C GLN A 136 -10.11 8.94 1.81
N LEU A 137 -10.45 7.97 2.69
CA LEU A 137 -10.46 6.56 2.32
C LEU A 137 -11.67 6.24 1.42
N PRO A 138 -11.46 5.59 0.27
CA PRO A 138 -12.54 4.97 -0.50
C PRO A 138 -13.29 3.91 0.29
N ASN A 139 -14.58 3.74 0.03
CA ASN A 139 -15.46 2.82 0.79
C ASN A 139 -15.05 1.34 0.70
N ILE A 140 -14.28 0.96 -0.31
CA ILE A 140 -13.83 -0.43 -0.50
C ILE A 140 -12.61 -0.78 0.36
N LEU A 141 -11.86 0.21 0.85
CA LEU A 141 -10.74 0.05 1.78
C LEU A 141 -11.27 0.05 3.22
#